data_f4fa2fb22e65be64f1109613079fe789
#
_entry.id   f4fa2fb22e65be64f1109613079fe789
#
_cell.length_a   1.000
_cell.length_b   1.000
_cell.length_c   1.000
_cell.angle_alpha   90.00
_cell.angle_beta   90.00
_cell.angle_gamma   90.00
#
_symmetry.space_group_name_H-M   'P 1'
#
loop_
_entity.id
_entity.type
_entity.pdbx_description
1 polymer ?
#
loop_
_entity_poly.entity_id
_entity_poly.type
_entity_poly.pdbx_seq_one_letter_code
_entity_poly.pdbx_strand_id
1 'polypeptide(L)'
;MSDEDKKCAPNKKFSEGSCFTLKDLKKMAISFNIFVEKGEIKSNKIEIKNDKKHLLLELTKRLENICDNQVCWLKQKFIKQLKDKDLLENTFRPNGPDGKFEWLSTIHINDVMSQYEKKYNDFKFFGAVPIDFDALPFLGIKDINYNELQDSGKSKLGFVFNLDEHWQSGSHWVALYSDLEKNQIYYFDSYGKRPEKRIRNLVKRISKWCYGKEHCQSNRCSELNTSDSYMRPKSKNRIEDKINVEYNHNRHQYKGSECGVYSLNFILRQLNGESYQNIVDNKTLDDKVNECRDVYFKFKKPFNQLK
;
A
#
# COMPACT_ATOMS: atom_id res chain seq x y z
N MET A 1 -12.82 6.24 23.85
CA MET A 1 -12.01 6.05 22.63
C MET A 1 -12.89 6.26 21.42
N SER A 2 -12.51 7.13 20.50
CA SER A 2 -13.25 7.31 19.25
C SER A 2 -13.08 6.07 18.36
N ASP A 3 -14.05 5.79 17.46
CA ASP A 3 -13.91 4.67 16.51
C ASP A 3 -12.69 4.80 15.60
N GLU A 4 -12.15 6.02 15.44
CA GLU A 4 -10.93 6.29 14.68
C GLU A 4 -9.67 5.69 15.31
N ASP A 5 -9.58 5.69 16.66
CA ASP A 5 -8.43 5.12 17.37
C ASP A 5 -8.36 3.60 17.26
N LYS A 6 -9.47 2.97 16.86
CA LYS A 6 -9.56 1.53 16.64
C LYS A 6 -9.07 1.11 15.24
N LYS A 7 -8.89 2.05 14.32
CA LYS A 7 -8.44 1.79 12.94
C LYS A 7 -6.93 1.68 12.86
N CYS A 8 -6.40 0.48 13.09
CA CYS A 8 -4.98 0.20 13.03
C CYS A 8 -4.45 0.03 11.61
N ALA A 9 -3.15 0.21 11.44
CA ALA A 9 -2.46 -0.19 10.21
C ALA A 9 -2.63 -1.70 9.94
N PRO A 10 -2.55 -2.14 8.65
CA PRO A 10 -2.81 -3.54 8.29
C PRO A 10 -1.93 -4.57 8.98
N ASN A 11 -0.69 -4.21 9.34
CA ASN A 11 0.26 -5.09 10.04
C ASN A 11 0.12 -5.06 11.57
N LYS A 12 -0.82 -4.30 12.11
CA LYS A 12 -1.08 -4.20 13.55
C LYS A 12 -2.39 -4.88 13.91
N LYS A 13 -2.38 -5.58 15.04
CA LYS A 13 -3.59 -6.17 15.64
C LYS A 13 -4.12 -5.22 16.70
N PHE A 14 -5.40 -4.90 16.60
CA PHE A 14 -6.10 -4.15 17.63
C PHE A 14 -6.65 -5.10 18.69
N SER A 15 -6.24 -4.93 19.93
CA SER A 15 -6.74 -5.70 21.07
C SER A 15 -6.69 -4.84 22.34
N GLU A 16 -7.60 -5.10 23.26
CA GLU A 16 -7.63 -4.49 24.60
C GLU A 16 -7.62 -2.95 24.59
N GLY A 17 -8.30 -2.35 23.63
CA GLY A 17 -8.49 -0.91 23.57
C GLY A 17 -7.36 -0.13 22.90
N SER A 18 -6.33 -0.79 22.32
CA SER A 18 -5.21 -0.10 21.69
C SER A 18 -4.59 -0.88 20.55
N CYS A 19 -4.16 -0.16 19.49
CA CYS A 19 -3.34 -0.70 18.42
C CYS A 19 -1.88 -0.88 18.83
N PHE A 20 -1.45 -0.21 19.89
CA PHE A 20 -0.09 -0.38 20.43
C PHE A 20 0.07 -1.76 21.06
N THR A 21 1.22 -2.37 20.80
CA THR A 21 1.61 -3.59 21.50
C THR A 21 2.04 -3.28 22.93
N LEU A 22 2.10 -4.29 23.80
CA LEU A 22 2.69 -4.14 25.13
C LEU A 22 4.12 -3.57 25.07
N LYS A 23 4.90 -3.98 24.05
CA LYS A 23 6.26 -3.48 23.82
C LYS A 23 6.27 -1.98 23.50
N ASP A 24 5.33 -1.53 22.67
CA ASP A 24 5.21 -0.12 22.32
C ASP A 24 4.82 0.74 23.52
N LEU A 25 3.82 0.31 24.28
CA LEU A 25 3.38 1.01 25.48
C LEU A 25 4.49 1.08 26.54
N LYS A 26 5.31 0.03 26.70
CA LYS A 26 6.49 0.07 27.55
C LYS A 26 7.51 1.12 27.09
N LYS A 27 7.84 1.14 25.77
CA LYS A 27 8.75 2.15 25.22
C LYS A 27 8.24 3.58 25.49
N MET A 28 6.94 3.80 25.29
CA MET A 28 6.30 5.09 25.53
C MET A 28 6.39 5.49 27.01
N ALA A 29 6.04 4.57 27.92
CA ALA A 29 6.08 4.84 29.36
C ALA A 29 7.50 5.10 29.87
N ILE A 30 8.49 4.34 29.38
CA ILE A 30 9.90 4.58 29.71
C ILE A 30 10.34 5.97 29.22
N SER A 31 10.01 6.31 27.97
CA SER A 31 10.35 7.63 27.43
C SER A 31 9.64 8.76 28.17
N PHE A 32 8.38 8.58 28.56
CA PHE A 32 7.66 9.52 29.40
C PHE A 32 8.39 9.74 30.75
N ASN A 33 8.79 8.67 31.41
CA ASN A 33 9.51 8.73 32.67
C ASN A 33 10.86 9.48 32.59
N ILE A 34 11.58 9.29 31.49
CA ILE A 34 12.82 10.04 31.20
C ILE A 34 12.55 11.56 31.14
N PHE A 35 11.44 11.96 30.53
CA PHE A 35 11.05 13.37 30.45
C PHE A 35 10.58 13.94 31.79
N VAL A 36 9.95 13.13 32.62
CA VAL A 36 9.64 13.49 34.02
C VAL A 36 10.93 13.69 34.80
N GLU A 37 11.90 12.80 34.72
CA GLU A 37 13.22 12.91 35.38
C GLU A 37 13.98 14.15 34.97
N LYS A 38 13.88 14.55 33.70
CA LYS A 38 14.50 15.80 33.17
C LYS A 38 13.75 17.05 33.57
N GLY A 39 12.62 16.95 34.25
CA GLY A 39 11.76 18.10 34.58
C GLY A 39 11.01 18.70 33.37
N GLU A 40 11.03 18.04 32.22
CA GLU A 40 10.32 18.51 31.02
C GLU A 40 8.83 18.20 31.08
N ILE A 41 8.43 17.22 31.89
CA ILE A 41 7.03 16.87 32.16
C ILE A 41 6.79 16.90 33.66
N LYS A 42 5.85 17.76 34.10
CA LYS A 42 5.42 17.83 35.50
C LYS A 42 4.37 16.78 35.79
N SER A 43 4.80 15.56 36.12
CA SER A 43 3.93 14.44 36.44
C SER A 43 4.68 13.40 37.29
N ASN A 44 3.96 12.46 37.88
CA ASN A 44 4.57 11.27 38.51
C ASN A 44 4.97 10.26 37.40
N LYS A 45 6.06 9.52 37.68
CA LYS A 45 6.49 8.44 36.82
C LYS A 45 5.40 7.37 36.70
N ILE A 46 5.40 6.68 35.54
CA ILE A 46 4.56 5.52 35.29
C ILE A 46 5.29 4.26 35.79
N GLU A 47 4.62 3.44 36.56
CA GLU A 47 5.14 2.13 36.96
C GLU A 47 5.13 1.19 35.74
N ILE A 48 6.30 0.65 35.39
CA ILE A 48 6.47 -0.20 34.21
C ILE A 48 6.12 -1.64 34.54
N LYS A 49 4.84 -2.00 34.36
CA LYS A 49 4.34 -3.37 34.51
C LYS A 49 4.33 -4.13 33.19
N ASN A 50 4.36 -5.46 33.29
CA ASN A 50 4.16 -6.34 32.14
C ASN A 50 2.67 -6.56 31.86
N ASP A 51 1.90 -5.48 31.88
CA ASP A 51 0.45 -5.45 31.73
C ASP A 51 0.06 -4.34 30.75
N LYS A 52 -0.54 -4.75 29.62
CA LYS A 52 -0.97 -3.83 28.57
C LYS A 52 -2.05 -2.87 29.03
N LYS A 53 -3.04 -3.39 29.78
CA LYS A 53 -4.18 -2.58 30.27
C LYS A 53 -3.69 -1.53 31.28
N HIS A 54 -2.80 -1.91 32.18
CA HIS A 54 -2.20 -0.99 33.14
C HIS A 54 -1.46 0.15 32.42
N LEU A 55 -0.55 -0.16 31.50
CA LEU A 55 0.23 0.87 30.81
C LEU A 55 -0.64 1.77 29.93
N LEU A 56 -1.65 1.20 29.29
CA LEU A 56 -2.62 1.97 28.49
C LEU A 56 -3.38 2.96 29.37
N LEU A 57 -3.90 2.51 30.53
CA LEU A 57 -4.62 3.36 31.49
C LEU A 57 -3.73 4.48 32.02
N GLU A 58 -2.50 4.16 32.43
CA GLU A 58 -1.55 5.12 32.97
C GLU A 58 -1.14 6.21 31.94
N LEU A 59 -0.87 5.81 30.68
CA LEU A 59 -0.59 6.77 29.62
C LEU A 59 -1.83 7.62 29.28
N THR A 60 -3.01 7.00 29.20
CA THR A 60 -4.26 7.74 28.96
C THR A 60 -4.49 8.80 30.01
N LYS A 61 -4.42 8.45 31.30
CA LYS A 61 -4.62 9.37 32.42
C LYS A 61 -3.65 10.56 32.40
N ARG A 62 -2.40 10.35 32.00
CA ARG A 62 -1.39 11.43 31.96
C ARG A 62 -1.48 12.31 30.72
N LEU A 63 -2.08 11.80 29.67
CA LEU A 63 -2.18 12.50 28.38
C LEU A 63 -3.57 13.03 28.10
N GLU A 64 -4.59 12.73 28.92
CA GLU A 64 -5.99 13.12 28.70
C GLU A 64 -6.20 14.64 28.52
N ASN A 65 -5.42 15.45 29.22
CA ASN A 65 -5.50 16.92 29.12
C ASN A 65 -4.77 17.48 27.87
N ILE A 66 -4.01 16.66 27.15
CA ILE A 66 -3.19 17.07 26.00
C ILE A 66 -3.68 16.39 24.73
N CYS A 67 -4.16 15.15 24.86
CA CYS A 67 -4.52 14.29 23.75
C CYS A 67 -5.89 13.65 23.98
N ASP A 68 -6.79 13.85 23.06
CA ASP A 68 -8.12 13.26 22.99
C ASP A 68 -8.11 11.83 22.38
N ASN A 69 -6.99 11.43 21.77
CA ASN A 69 -6.85 10.11 21.14
C ASN A 69 -5.39 9.60 21.08
N GLN A 70 -5.22 8.30 20.85
CA GLN A 70 -3.91 7.64 20.83
C GLN A 70 -3.03 8.07 19.64
N VAL A 71 -3.58 8.58 18.55
CA VAL A 71 -2.81 9.12 17.43
C VAL A 71 -2.09 10.41 17.84
N CYS A 72 -2.73 11.22 18.69
CA CYS A 72 -2.11 12.41 19.27
C CYS A 72 -0.87 12.07 20.10
N TRP A 73 -0.85 10.91 20.77
CA TRP A 73 0.33 10.49 21.56
C TRP A 73 1.58 10.43 20.71
N LEU A 74 1.49 9.97 19.44
CA LEU A 74 2.62 9.89 18.52
C LEU A 74 3.24 11.26 18.19
N LYS A 75 2.48 12.34 18.38
CA LYS A 75 2.94 13.71 18.13
C LYS A 75 3.69 14.30 19.33
N GLN A 76 3.66 13.67 20.50
CA GLN A 76 4.30 14.16 21.69
C GLN A 76 5.83 14.10 21.60
N LYS A 77 6.52 15.08 22.16
CA LYS A 77 7.98 15.22 22.09
C LYS A 77 8.71 13.98 22.58
N PHE A 78 8.29 13.39 23.70
CA PHE A 78 8.89 12.20 24.28
C PHE A 78 8.73 10.95 23.40
N ILE A 79 7.65 10.85 22.60
CA ILE A 79 7.47 9.77 21.63
C ILE A 79 8.34 9.99 20.39
N LYS A 80 8.38 11.21 19.85
CA LYS A 80 9.23 11.54 18.69
C LYS A 80 10.71 11.27 18.94
N GLN A 81 11.19 11.43 20.16
CA GLN A 81 12.58 11.14 20.53
C GLN A 81 12.93 9.64 20.49
N LEU A 82 11.95 8.74 20.53
CA LEU A 82 12.20 7.31 20.34
C LEU A 82 12.78 6.98 18.97
N LYS A 83 12.55 7.84 17.96
CA LYS A 83 12.94 7.64 16.56
C LYS A 83 12.52 6.27 16.00
N ASP A 84 11.45 5.70 16.55
CA ASP A 84 10.88 4.42 16.14
C ASP A 84 9.97 4.65 14.94
N LYS A 85 10.52 4.44 13.74
CA LYS A 85 9.80 4.65 12.47
C LYS A 85 8.54 3.80 12.38
N ASP A 86 8.59 2.56 12.84
CA ASP A 86 7.45 1.65 12.78
C ASP A 86 6.28 2.16 13.64
N LEU A 87 6.60 2.66 14.84
CA LEU A 87 5.62 3.25 15.74
C LEU A 87 5.03 4.55 15.16
N LEU A 88 5.86 5.43 14.62
CA LEU A 88 5.46 6.76 14.17
C LEU A 88 4.69 6.74 12.84
N GLU A 89 5.09 5.87 11.91
CA GLU A 89 4.61 5.89 10.52
C GLU A 89 3.61 4.78 10.19
N ASN A 90 3.62 3.66 10.95
CA ASN A 90 2.94 2.43 10.54
C ASN A 90 1.96 1.84 11.57
N THR A 91 1.74 2.49 12.69
CA THR A 91 0.82 1.97 13.71
C THR A 91 -0.64 2.28 13.36
N PHE A 92 -0.90 3.43 12.78
CA PHE A 92 -2.23 3.86 12.38
C PHE A 92 -2.33 4.05 10.86
N ARG A 93 -3.58 4.02 10.36
CA ARG A 93 -3.84 4.34 8.95
C ARG A 93 -3.39 5.75 8.61
N PRO A 94 -2.88 5.99 7.40
CA PRO A 94 -2.53 7.33 6.94
C PRO A 94 -3.77 8.21 6.83
N ASN A 95 -3.55 9.52 6.82
CA ASN A 95 -4.62 10.46 6.53
C ASN A 95 -5.07 10.30 5.07
N GLY A 96 -6.38 10.33 4.86
CA GLY A 96 -6.97 10.47 3.53
C GLY A 96 -6.95 11.92 3.04
N PRO A 97 -7.50 12.18 1.84
CA PRO A 97 -7.74 13.52 1.35
C PRO A 97 -8.68 14.29 2.30
N ASP A 98 -8.72 15.63 2.19
CA ASP A 98 -9.52 16.46 3.08
C ASP A 98 -11.01 16.15 2.96
N GLY A 99 -11.52 15.96 1.75
CA GLY A 99 -12.86 15.42 1.50
C GLY A 99 -12.82 13.91 1.28
N LYS A 100 -13.68 13.16 1.99
CA LYS A 100 -13.68 11.68 1.95
C LYS A 100 -13.74 11.10 0.53
N PHE A 101 -14.43 11.77 -0.38
CA PHE A 101 -14.63 11.29 -1.75
C PHE A 101 -13.78 12.04 -2.79
N GLU A 102 -12.76 12.77 -2.36
CA GLU A 102 -11.82 13.43 -3.26
C GLU A 102 -10.83 12.45 -3.91
N TRP A 103 -10.18 12.93 -4.94
CA TRP A 103 -9.12 12.21 -5.65
C TRP A 103 -7.96 11.86 -4.71
N LEU A 104 -7.42 10.67 -4.88
CA LEU A 104 -6.20 10.28 -4.18
C LEU A 104 -4.98 10.89 -4.87
N SER A 105 -4.11 11.50 -4.09
CA SER A 105 -2.79 11.93 -4.55
C SER A 105 -1.78 10.78 -4.51
N THR A 106 -0.62 10.99 -5.15
CA THR A 106 0.56 10.12 -5.03
C THR A 106 0.90 9.79 -3.57
N ILE A 107 0.85 10.79 -2.68
CA ILE A 107 1.17 10.61 -1.25
C ILE A 107 0.16 9.66 -0.60
N HIS A 108 -1.14 9.85 -0.83
CA HIS A 108 -2.19 8.99 -0.27
C HIS A 108 -1.99 7.53 -0.66
N ILE A 109 -1.71 7.27 -1.94
CA ILE A 109 -1.51 5.91 -2.45
C ILE A 109 -0.23 5.29 -1.86
N ASN A 110 0.87 6.02 -1.86
CA ASN A 110 2.15 5.55 -1.33
C ASN A 110 2.07 5.25 0.17
N ASP A 111 1.42 6.10 0.96
CA ASP A 111 1.28 5.91 2.40
C ASP A 111 0.48 4.65 2.75
N VAL A 112 -0.61 4.38 2.01
CA VAL A 112 -1.36 3.13 2.16
C VAL A 112 -0.51 1.94 1.80
N MET A 113 0.09 1.94 0.59
CA MET A 113 0.81 0.79 0.07
C MET A 113 2.08 0.46 0.87
N SER A 114 2.74 1.45 1.47
CA SER A 114 3.90 1.23 2.35
C SER A 114 3.54 0.37 3.58
N GLN A 115 2.32 0.50 4.10
CA GLN A 115 1.84 -0.34 5.20
C GLN A 115 1.58 -1.78 4.75
N TYR A 116 1.07 -1.96 3.53
CA TYR A 116 0.83 -3.28 2.97
C TYR A 116 2.14 -3.97 2.52
N GLU A 117 3.13 -3.22 2.02
CA GLU A 117 4.47 -3.74 1.76
C GLU A 117 5.13 -4.32 3.02
N LYS A 118 4.89 -3.71 4.19
CA LYS A 118 5.34 -4.23 5.49
C LYS A 118 4.51 -5.43 5.99
N LYS A 119 3.25 -5.52 5.60
CA LYS A 119 2.39 -6.66 5.93
C LYS A 119 2.73 -7.90 5.12
N TYR A 120 3.04 -7.72 3.83
CA TYR A 120 3.37 -8.79 2.89
C TYR A 120 4.87 -8.76 2.57
N ASN A 121 5.64 -9.62 3.24
CA ASN A 121 7.09 -9.63 3.12
C ASN A 121 7.60 -9.96 1.72
N ASP A 122 6.80 -10.68 0.93
CA ASP A 122 7.06 -11.07 -0.46
C ASP A 122 6.62 -10.01 -1.49
N PHE A 123 6.09 -8.89 -1.05
CA PHE A 123 5.58 -7.82 -1.91
C PHE A 123 6.54 -6.62 -1.97
N LYS A 124 6.72 -6.07 -3.18
CA LYS A 124 7.39 -4.80 -3.45
C LYS A 124 6.44 -3.84 -4.15
N PHE A 125 6.24 -2.66 -3.58
CA PHE A 125 5.51 -1.57 -4.23
C PHE A 125 6.48 -0.57 -4.85
N PHE A 126 6.34 -0.31 -6.15
CA PHE A 126 7.20 0.61 -6.90
C PHE A 126 6.69 2.06 -6.92
N GLY A 127 5.63 2.34 -6.21
CA GLY A 127 5.08 3.67 -6.05
C GLY A 127 3.86 3.97 -6.91
N ALA A 128 3.20 5.06 -6.56
CA ALA A 128 2.27 5.76 -7.42
C ALA A 128 3.09 6.74 -8.27
N VAL A 129 3.22 6.48 -9.56
CA VAL A 129 4.17 7.14 -10.46
C VAL A 129 3.48 7.70 -11.71
N PRO A 130 4.02 8.74 -12.35
CA PRO A 130 3.51 9.25 -13.61
C PRO A 130 3.80 8.29 -14.77
N ILE A 131 3.10 8.47 -15.89
CA ILE A 131 3.22 7.57 -17.05
C ILE A 131 4.60 7.58 -17.71
N ASP A 132 5.35 8.67 -17.55
CA ASP A 132 6.72 8.82 -18.06
C ASP A 132 7.80 8.27 -17.09
N PHE A 133 7.43 7.35 -16.21
CA PHE A 133 8.27 6.73 -15.17
C PHE A 133 9.63 6.22 -15.66
N ASP A 134 9.72 5.73 -16.90
CA ASP A 134 10.98 5.25 -17.50
C ASP A 134 11.94 6.39 -17.87
N ALA A 135 11.46 7.62 -17.97
CA ALA A 135 12.28 8.82 -18.18
C ALA A 135 12.76 9.44 -16.85
N LEU A 136 12.38 8.88 -15.70
CA LEU A 136 12.66 9.37 -14.37
C LEU A 136 13.58 8.39 -13.61
N PRO A 137 14.91 8.49 -13.74
CA PRO A 137 15.85 7.49 -13.21
C PRO A 137 15.74 7.27 -11.70
N PHE A 138 15.37 8.31 -10.94
CA PHE A 138 15.20 8.23 -9.48
C PHE A 138 14.07 7.30 -9.03
N LEU A 139 13.14 6.93 -9.91
CA LEU A 139 12.10 5.94 -9.63
C LEU A 139 12.60 4.49 -9.70
N GLY A 140 13.74 4.24 -10.37
CA GLY A 140 14.37 2.93 -10.49
C GLY A 140 13.57 1.88 -11.28
N ILE A 141 12.47 2.27 -11.96
CA ILE A 141 11.56 1.33 -12.64
C ILE A 141 12.14 0.84 -13.98
N LYS A 142 12.89 1.70 -14.66
CA LYS A 142 13.52 1.35 -15.94
C LYS A 142 14.50 0.19 -15.79
N ASP A 143 15.28 0.20 -14.71
CA ASP A 143 16.43 -0.68 -14.49
C ASP A 143 16.18 -1.66 -13.32
N ILE A 144 14.94 -2.14 -13.16
CA ILE A 144 14.61 -3.13 -12.11
C ILE A 144 15.45 -4.37 -12.28
N ASN A 145 16.20 -4.74 -11.25
CA ASN A 145 16.89 -6.02 -11.16
C ASN A 145 15.94 -7.07 -10.53
N TYR A 146 15.27 -7.82 -11.36
CA TYR A 146 14.32 -8.84 -10.92
C TYR A 146 14.98 -10.02 -10.19
N ASN A 147 16.25 -10.33 -10.48
CA ASN A 147 16.98 -11.38 -9.76
C ASN A 147 17.24 -10.94 -8.32
N GLU A 148 17.69 -9.71 -8.12
CA GLU A 148 17.90 -9.15 -6.79
C GLU A 148 16.60 -9.07 -5.97
N LEU A 149 15.49 -8.72 -6.60
CA LEU A 149 14.17 -8.76 -5.96
C LEU A 149 13.85 -10.17 -5.48
N GLN A 150 14.02 -11.18 -6.33
CA GLN A 150 13.76 -12.57 -5.98
C GLN A 150 14.70 -13.07 -4.87
N ASP A 151 15.98 -12.75 -4.94
CA ASP A 151 16.98 -13.13 -3.94
C ASP A 151 16.67 -12.48 -2.57
N SER A 152 16.04 -11.29 -2.57
CA SER A 152 15.56 -10.62 -1.37
C SER A 152 14.15 -11.09 -0.92
N GLY A 153 13.60 -12.13 -1.55
CA GLY A 153 12.28 -12.69 -1.24
C GLY A 153 11.09 -11.88 -1.75
N LYS A 154 11.32 -10.95 -2.71
CA LYS A 154 10.27 -10.14 -3.32
C LYS A 154 9.79 -10.78 -4.62
N SER A 155 8.69 -11.52 -4.55
CA SER A 155 8.11 -12.18 -5.71
C SER A 155 6.86 -11.48 -6.27
N LYS A 156 6.21 -10.64 -5.48
CA LYS A 156 5.02 -9.90 -5.88
C LYS A 156 5.34 -8.42 -6.07
N LEU A 157 4.94 -7.87 -7.20
CA LEU A 157 5.21 -6.48 -7.57
C LEU A 157 3.91 -5.71 -7.76
N GLY A 158 3.86 -4.48 -7.26
CA GLY A 158 2.74 -3.58 -7.43
C GLY A 158 3.18 -2.22 -7.95
N PHE A 159 2.41 -1.68 -8.88
CA PHE A 159 2.60 -0.35 -9.46
C PHE A 159 1.23 0.34 -9.58
N VAL A 160 1.20 1.64 -9.33
CA VAL A 160 0.05 2.48 -9.66
C VAL A 160 0.54 3.61 -10.56
N PHE A 161 -0.08 3.78 -11.72
CA PHE A 161 0.33 4.80 -12.68
C PHE A 161 -0.73 5.89 -12.78
N ASN A 162 -0.29 7.15 -12.74
CA ASN A 162 -1.07 8.25 -13.28
C ASN A 162 -0.87 8.29 -14.80
N LEU A 163 -1.94 8.42 -15.57
CA LEU A 163 -1.84 8.47 -17.05
C LEU A 163 -1.30 9.79 -17.58
N ASP A 164 -1.09 10.77 -16.73
CA ASP A 164 -0.40 12.02 -17.05
C ASP A 164 1.10 11.92 -16.74
N GLU A 165 1.90 12.73 -17.42
CA GLU A 165 3.33 12.86 -17.18
C GLU A 165 3.61 13.67 -15.90
N HIS A 166 4.84 13.56 -15.35
CA HIS A 166 5.21 14.12 -14.04
C HIS A 166 4.97 15.63 -13.86
N TRP A 167 4.92 16.38 -14.94
CA TRP A 167 4.70 17.83 -14.94
C TRP A 167 3.23 18.25 -15.16
N GLN A 168 2.33 17.27 -15.33
CA GLN A 168 0.90 17.48 -15.49
C GLN A 168 0.15 17.30 -14.18
N SER A 169 -1.10 17.76 -14.14
CA SER A 169 -1.91 17.77 -12.89
C SER A 169 -2.39 16.39 -12.43
N GLY A 170 -2.36 15.40 -13.30
CA GLY A 170 -2.90 14.07 -13.06
C GLY A 170 -4.34 13.92 -13.52
N SER A 171 -4.65 12.81 -14.20
CA SER A 171 -5.96 12.57 -14.80
C SER A 171 -6.62 11.27 -14.39
N HIS A 172 -5.86 10.18 -14.27
CA HIS A 172 -6.43 8.86 -14.01
C HIS A 172 -5.39 7.90 -13.43
N TRP A 173 -5.80 7.14 -12.41
CA TRP A 173 -4.98 6.11 -11.78
C TRP A 173 -5.34 4.72 -12.29
N VAL A 174 -4.32 3.94 -12.65
CA VAL A 174 -4.44 2.54 -13.07
C VAL A 174 -3.40 1.68 -12.35
N ALA A 175 -3.64 0.38 -12.26
CA ALA A 175 -2.80 -0.52 -11.48
C ALA A 175 -2.17 -1.64 -12.33
N LEU A 176 -0.96 -2.05 -11.95
CA LEU A 176 -0.31 -3.27 -12.42
C LEU A 176 0.12 -4.09 -11.21
N TYR A 177 -0.20 -5.37 -11.25
CA TYR A 177 0.26 -6.37 -10.29
C TYR A 177 0.97 -7.49 -11.03
N SER A 178 2.07 -7.99 -10.48
CA SER A 178 2.77 -9.15 -11.00
C SER A 178 3.14 -10.11 -9.88
N ASP A 179 2.96 -11.40 -10.11
CA ASP A 179 3.48 -12.49 -9.29
C ASP A 179 4.54 -13.23 -10.10
N LEU A 180 5.81 -12.98 -9.75
CA LEU A 180 6.99 -13.51 -10.47
C LEU A 180 7.17 -15.01 -10.28
N GLU A 181 6.65 -15.59 -9.19
CA GLU A 181 6.68 -17.04 -8.95
C GLU A 181 5.67 -17.78 -9.80
N LYS A 182 4.49 -17.17 -9.98
CA LYS A 182 3.40 -17.74 -10.76
C LYS A 182 3.42 -17.31 -12.21
N ASN A 183 4.37 -16.49 -12.64
CA ASN A 183 4.44 -15.89 -13.97
C ASN A 183 3.14 -15.19 -14.38
N GLN A 184 2.56 -14.42 -13.46
CA GLN A 184 1.30 -13.70 -13.62
C GLN A 184 1.55 -12.19 -13.67
N ILE A 185 0.96 -11.52 -14.66
CA ILE A 185 1.05 -10.07 -14.84
C ILE A 185 -0.33 -9.55 -15.18
N TYR A 186 -0.91 -8.74 -14.29
CA TYR A 186 -2.28 -8.29 -14.38
C TYR A 186 -2.37 -6.78 -14.33
N TYR A 187 -2.93 -6.19 -15.37
CA TYR A 187 -3.25 -4.77 -15.41
C TYR A 187 -4.73 -4.55 -15.12
N PHE A 188 -5.03 -3.47 -14.43
CA PHE A 188 -6.39 -3.08 -14.09
C PHE A 188 -6.60 -1.58 -14.31
N ASP A 189 -7.59 -1.26 -15.13
CA ASP A 189 -8.14 0.07 -15.32
C ASP A 189 -9.63 0.05 -14.94
N SER A 190 -10.04 0.85 -13.97
CA SER A 190 -11.44 0.94 -13.54
C SER A 190 -12.42 1.33 -14.67
N TYR A 191 -11.94 1.96 -15.74
CA TYR A 191 -12.72 2.21 -16.96
C TYR A 191 -12.68 1.07 -17.98
N GLY A 192 -11.90 0.01 -17.75
CA GLY A 192 -11.77 -1.12 -18.66
C GLY A 192 -10.98 -0.79 -19.94
N LYS A 193 -10.12 0.22 -19.90
CA LYS A 193 -9.31 0.61 -21.05
C LYS A 193 -8.00 -0.19 -21.12
N ARG A 194 -7.53 -0.41 -22.34
CA ARG A 194 -6.25 -1.06 -22.61
C ARG A 194 -5.08 -0.26 -21.99
N PRO A 195 -4.04 -0.93 -21.46
CA PRO A 195 -2.86 -0.25 -20.93
C PRO A 195 -2.15 0.61 -22.00
N GLU A 196 -1.64 1.75 -21.57
CA GLU A 196 -0.86 2.68 -22.39
C GLU A 196 0.48 2.02 -22.83
N LYS A 197 1.10 2.52 -23.90
CA LYS A 197 2.31 1.95 -24.51
C LYS A 197 3.47 1.78 -23.51
N ARG A 198 3.71 2.76 -22.65
CA ARG A 198 4.81 2.75 -21.67
C ARG A 198 4.58 1.63 -20.62
N ILE A 199 3.34 1.45 -20.19
CA ILE A 199 2.97 0.33 -19.28
C ILE A 199 3.15 -1.02 -20.02
N ARG A 200 2.73 -1.12 -21.28
CA ARG A 200 2.95 -2.34 -22.08
C ARG A 200 4.43 -2.67 -22.23
N ASN A 201 5.32 -1.67 -22.34
CA ASN A 201 6.76 -1.89 -22.39
C ASN A 201 7.30 -2.46 -21.05
N LEU A 202 6.80 -1.98 -19.91
CA LEU A 202 7.13 -2.56 -18.60
C LEU A 202 6.63 -4.01 -18.51
N VAL A 203 5.40 -4.28 -18.91
CA VAL A 203 4.85 -5.65 -18.97
C VAL A 203 5.74 -6.56 -19.81
N LYS A 204 6.21 -6.09 -20.98
CA LYS A 204 7.16 -6.84 -21.83
C LYS A 204 8.48 -7.13 -21.10
N ARG A 205 9.03 -6.18 -20.34
CA ARG A 205 10.25 -6.40 -19.55
C ARG A 205 10.07 -7.47 -18.49
N ILE A 206 8.97 -7.40 -17.73
CA ILE A 206 8.65 -8.42 -16.71
C ILE A 206 8.44 -9.79 -17.39
N SER A 207 7.65 -9.85 -18.46
CA SER A 207 7.38 -11.10 -19.19
C SER A 207 8.66 -11.72 -19.75
N LYS A 208 9.57 -10.90 -20.30
CA LYS A 208 10.86 -11.37 -20.83
C LYS A 208 11.71 -12.00 -19.72
N TRP A 209 11.73 -11.39 -18.53
CA TRP A 209 12.46 -11.95 -17.41
C TRP A 209 11.84 -13.28 -16.93
N CYS A 210 10.51 -13.34 -16.75
CA CYS A 210 9.80 -14.57 -16.38
C CYS A 210 10.08 -15.71 -17.38
N TYR A 211 10.09 -15.42 -18.68
CA TYR A 211 10.40 -16.38 -19.74
C TYR A 211 11.87 -16.85 -19.66
N GLY A 212 12.81 -15.93 -19.48
CA GLY A 212 14.22 -16.24 -19.35
C GLY A 212 14.54 -17.15 -18.15
N LYS A 213 13.88 -16.91 -17.01
CA LYS A 213 14.00 -17.74 -15.81
C LYS A 213 13.66 -19.21 -16.06
N GLU A 214 12.57 -19.47 -16.78
CA GLU A 214 12.16 -20.84 -17.10
C GLU A 214 13.09 -21.52 -18.12
N HIS A 215 13.66 -20.75 -19.06
CA HIS A 215 14.52 -21.29 -20.11
C HIS A 215 15.96 -21.47 -19.69
N CYS A 216 16.47 -20.66 -18.74
CA CYS A 216 17.81 -20.85 -18.16
C CYS A 216 17.90 -22.14 -17.34
N GLN A 217 16.78 -22.63 -16.79
CA GLN A 217 16.72 -23.97 -16.19
C GLN A 217 16.72 -25.11 -17.23
N SER A 218 16.48 -24.82 -18.52
CA SER A 218 16.35 -25.80 -19.60
C SER A 218 17.37 -25.69 -20.75
N ASN A 219 18.50 -24.97 -20.59
CA ASN A 219 19.59 -24.81 -21.58
C ASN A 219 19.20 -24.23 -22.97
N ARG A 220 18.15 -23.44 -23.10
CA ARG A 220 17.73 -22.83 -24.37
C ARG A 220 17.56 -21.30 -24.28
N CYS A 221 18.66 -20.58 -24.05
CA CYS A 221 18.62 -19.11 -23.87
C CYS A 221 18.70 -18.24 -25.15
N SER A 222 18.63 -18.79 -26.36
CA SER A 222 19.10 -18.06 -27.56
C SER A 222 18.06 -17.45 -28.51
N GLU A 223 16.74 -17.59 -28.28
CA GLU A 223 15.75 -17.09 -29.27
C GLU A 223 14.59 -16.30 -28.66
N LEU A 224 14.81 -15.02 -28.39
CA LEU A 224 13.76 -14.08 -28.02
C LEU A 224 13.58 -12.99 -29.07
N ASN A 225 12.75 -13.23 -30.08
CA ASN A 225 12.32 -12.22 -31.02
C ASN A 225 11.07 -11.47 -30.50
N THR A 226 11.18 -10.14 -30.52
CA THR A 226 10.23 -9.16 -30.02
C THR A 226 9.04 -8.99 -30.96
N SER A 227 7.92 -9.66 -30.74
CA SER A 227 6.66 -9.31 -31.38
C SER A 227 5.62 -8.84 -30.35
N ASP A 228 4.71 -7.96 -30.78
CA ASP A 228 3.63 -7.36 -29.97
C ASP A 228 2.56 -8.37 -29.46
N SER A 229 2.86 -9.67 -29.48
CA SER A 229 1.95 -10.77 -29.22
C SER A 229 1.53 -10.95 -27.75
N TYR A 230 2.26 -10.35 -26.79
CA TYR A 230 2.05 -10.54 -25.35
C TYR A 230 0.71 -10.00 -24.80
N MET A 231 -0.07 -9.29 -25.62
CA MET A 231 -1.35 -8.70 -25.24
C MET A 231 -2.51 -9.17 -26.13
N ARG A 232 -2.38 -10.33 -26.81
CA ARG A 232 -3.46 -10.90 -27.62
C ARG A 232 -4.17 -12.04 -26.87
N PRO A 233 -5.47 -12.27 -27.10
CA PRO A 233 -6.18 -13.41 -26.54
C PRO A 233 -5.55 -14.73 -27.01
N LYS A 234 -5.53 -15.71 -26.12
CA LYS A 234 -4.88 -17.03 -26.22
C LYS A 234 -5.09 -17.71 -27.57
N SER A 235 -4.02 -18.00 -28.29
CA SER A 235 -4.01 -19.05 -29.33
C SER A 235 -3.33 -20.29 -28.76
N LYS A 236 -3.98 -21.43 -28.94
CA LYS A 236 -3.74 -22.73 -28.27
C LYS A 236 -2.43 -23.39 -28.65
N ASN A 237 -1.30 -23.07 -28.65
CA ASN A 237 -0.04 -23.86 -28.86
C ASN A 237 1.21 -22.98 -29.11
N ARG A 238 1.57 -22.10 -28.16
CA ARG A 238 2.89 -21.45 -28.18
C ARG A 238 3.44 -21.34 -26.76
N ILE A 239 4.74 -21.13 -26.68
CA ILE A 239 5.56 -20.90 -25.47
C ILE A 239 4.95 -19.84 -24.52
N GLU A 240 4.01 -19.03 -25.00
CA GLU A 240 3.16 -18.07 -24.28
C GLU A 240 2.25 -18.71 -23.21
N ASP A 241 2.09 -20.04 -23.21
CA ASP A 241 1.20 -20.76 -22.27
C ASP A 241 1.72 -20.79 -20.81
N LYS A 242 2.94 -20.30 -20.58
CA LYS A 242 3.57 -20.28 -19.25
C LYS A 242 3.49 -18.94 -18.53
N ILE A 243 3.24 -17.83 -19.23
CA ILE A 243 3.12 -16.50 -18.64
C ILE A 243 1.69 -16.01 -18.85
N ASN A 244 0.99 -15.74 -17.75
CA ASN A 244 -0.37 -15.22 -17.81
C ASN A 244 -0.36 -13.69 -17.75
N VAL A 245 -0.62 -13.05 -18.89
CA VAL A 245 -0.70 -11.58 -19.01
C VAL A 245 -2.13 -11.20 -19.39
N GLU A 246 -2.82 -10.48 -18.52
CA GLU A 246 -4.21 -10.09 -18.74
C GLU A 246 -4.46 -8.62 -18.37
N TYR A 247 -5.48 -8.02 -18.97
CA TYR A 247 -6.04 -6.73 -18.58
C TYR A 247 -7.57 -6.78 -18.66
N ASN A 248 -8.24 -6.01 -17.77
CA ASN A 248 -9.69 -5.99 -17.76
C ASN A 248 -10.25 -5.18 -18.92
N HIS A 249 -11.37 -5.67 -19.50
CA HIS A 249 -12.13 -4.98 -20.53
C HIS A 249 -13.44 -4.40 -19.98
N ASN A 250 -13.81 -4.80 -18.76
CA ASN A 250 -15.04 -4.41 -18.13
C ASN A 250 -14.87 -3.11 -17.36
N ARG A 251 -15.77 -2.16 -17.59
CA ARG A 251 -15.84 -0.93 -16.79
C ARG A 251 -16.42 -1.22 -15.40
N HIS A 252 -15.73 -0.78 -14.36
CA HIS A 252 -16.15 -0.85 -12.96
C HIS A 252 -16.56 0.51 -12.42
N GLN A 253 -15.82 1.57 -12.77
CA GLN A 253 -16.02 2.94 -12.29
C GLN A 253 -16.97 3.73 -13.18
N TYR A 254 -17.95 4.38 -12.55
CA TYR A 254 -18.93 5.27 -13.22
C TYR A 254 -18.91 6.68 -12.63
N LYS A 255 -18.37 6.88 -11.42
CA LYS A 255 -18.15 8.17 -10.77
C LYS A 255 -16.73 8.71 -11.05
N GLY A 256 -16.42 9.91 -10.54
CA GLY A 256 -15.26 10.67 -11.00
C GLY A 256 -13.96 10.52 -10.19
N SER A 257 -14.03 10.12 -8.91
CA SER A 257 -12.88 10.23 -7.98
C SER A 257 -12.32 8.90 -7.47
N GLU A 258 -12.84 7.77 -7.95
CA GLU A 258 -12.60 6.46 -7.38
C GLU A 258 -11.41 5.70 -7.96
N CYS A 259 -10.80 6.16 -9.08
CA CYS A 259 -9.75 5.44 -9.81
C CYS A 259 -8.56 5.03 -8.91
N GLY A 260 -8.10 5.92 -8.03
CA GLY A 260 -7.04 5.60 -7.07
C GLY A 260 -7.45 4.54 -6.05
N VAL A 261 -8.71 4.56 -5.60
CA VAL A 261 -9.24 3.55 -4.67
C VAL A 261 -9.38 2.20 -5.35
N TYR A 262 -9.84 2.19 -6.62
CA TYR A 262 -9.89 0.98 -7.44
C TYR A 262 -8.51 0.37 -7.64
N SER A 263 -7.50 1.21 -7.91
CA SER A 263 -6.10 0.76 -8.08
C SER A 263 -5.56 0.11 -6.81
N LEU A 264 -5.78 0.71 -5.65
CA LEU A 264 -5.44 0.14 -4.35
C LEU A 264 -6.20 -1.17 -4.10
N ASN A 265 -7.52 -1.16 -4.29
CA ASN A 265 -8.39 -2.33 -4.07
C ASN A 265 -7.96 -3.52 -4.92
N PHE A 266 -7.65 -3.29 -6.19
CA PHE A 266 -7.17 -4.32 -7.11
C PHE A 266 -5.88 -5.00 -6.58
N ILE A 267 -4.83 -4.23 -6.29
CA ILE A 267 -3.56 -4.77 -5.79
C ILE A 267 -3.77 -5.53 -4.48
N LEU A 268 -4.57 -4.97 -3.56
CA LEU A 268 -4.80 -5.57 -2.24
C LEU A 268 -5.60 -6.87 -2.31
N ARG A 269 -6.57 -6.98 -3.23
CA ARG A 269 -7.31 -8.23 -3.49
C ARG A 269 -6.38 -9.31 -4.06
N GLN A 270 -5.47 -8.94 -4.98
CA GLN A 270 -4.44 -9.85 -5.49
C GLN A 270 -3.51 -10.34 -4.35
N LEU A 271 -3.05 -9.45 -3.49
CA LEU A 271 -2.23 -9.79 -2.33
C LEU A 271 -2.95 -10.69 -1.33
N ASN A 272 -4.26 -10.57 -1.22
CA ASN A 272 -5.11 -11.46 -0.41
C ASN A 272 -5.37 -12.82 -1.07
N GLY A 273 -4.83 -13.07 -2.28
CA GLY A 273 -4.95 -14.34 -3.00
C GLY A 273 -6.22 -14.48 -3.83
N GLU A 274 -6.99 -13.40 -4.03
CA GLU A 274 -8.16 -13.44 -4.90
C GLU A 274 -7.72 -13.54 -6.36
N SER A 275 -8.38 -14.41 -7.15
CA SER A 275 -8.03 -14.58 -8.55
C SER A 275 -8.37 -13.33 -9.37
N TYR A 276 -7.52 -13.04 -10.36
CA TYR A 276 -7.75 -11.93 -11.29
C TYR A 276 -9.13 -12.02 -11.94
N GLN A 277 -9.52 -13.21 -12.42
CA GLN A 277 -10.81 -13.43 -13.07
C GLN A 277 -11.98 -13.08 -12.13
N ASN A 278 -11.90 -13.50 -10.85
CA ASN A 278 -12.94 -13.15 -9.88
C ASN A 278 -13.06 -11.64 -9.67
N ILE A 279 -11.94 -10.92 -9.64
CA ILE A 279 -11.94 -9.46 -9.49
C ILE A 279 -12.60 -8.78 -10.69
N VAL A 280 -12.32 -9.24 -11.90
CA VAL A 280 -12.80 -8.64 -13.15
C VAL A 280 -14.25 -8.98 -13.44
N ASP A 281 -14.67 -10.22 -13.20
CA ASP A 281 -16.04 -10.67 -13.48
C ASP A 281 -17.04 -10.17 -12.44
N ASN A 282 -16.63 -10.14 -11.17
CA ASN A 282 -17.44 -9.63 -10.07
C ASN A 282 -17.16 -8.14 -9.83
N LYS A 283 -17.79 -7.29 -10.65
CA LYS A 283 -17.59 -5.85 -10.59
C LYS A 283 -17.85 -5.30 -9.17
N THR A 284 -16.86 -4.61 -8.64
CA THR A 284 -17.07 -3.76 -7.46
C THR A 284 -17.59 -2.42 -7.94
N LEU A 285 -18.78 -2.01 -7.52
CA LEU A 285 -19.36 -0.72 -7.87
C LEU A 285 -18.75 0.42 -7.05
N ASP A 286 -18.88 1.66 -7.53
CA ASP A 286 -18.29 2.86 -6.91
C ASP A 286 -18.61 3.01 -5.42
N ASP A 287 -19.87 2.79 -5.03
CA ASP A 287 -20.26 2.92 -3.61
C ASP A 287 -19.55 1.88 -2.74
N LYS A 288 -19.41 0.65 -3.26
CA LYS A 288 -18.73 -0.43 -2.55
C LYS A 288 -17.21 -0.20 -2.46
N VAL A 289 -16.58 0.27 -3.54
CA VAL A 289 -15.15 0.60 -3.49
C VAL A 289 -14.87 1.79 -2.58
N ASN A 290 -15.79 2.75 -2.48
CA ASN A 290 -15.67 3.89 -1.58
C ASN A 290 -15.73 3.50 -0.09
N GLU A 291 -16.36 2.37 0.28
CA GLU A 291 -16.28 1.83 1.65
C GLU A 291 -14.83 1.47 2.02
N CYS A 292 -14.01 1.08 1.03
CA CYS A 292 -12.60 0.76 1.24
C CYS A 292 -11.78 1.99 1.70
N ARG A 293 -12.25 3.20 1.43
CA ARG A 293 -11.59 4.42 1.93
C ARG A 293 -11.48 4.43 3.45
N ASP A 294 -12.50 3.96 4.16
CA ASP A 294 -12.48 3.84 5.63
C ASP A 294 -11.54 2.71 6.11
N VAL A 295 -11.22 1.75 5.22
CA VAL A 295 -10.22 0.71 5.50
C VAL A 295 -8.81 1.24 5.28
N TYR A 296 -8.59 2.05 4.26
CA TYR A 296 -7.26 2.52 3.87
C TYR A 296 -6.82 3.76 4.62
N PHE A 297 -7.76 4.67 4.94
CA PHE A 297 -7.46 5.99 5.46
C PHE A 297 -8.14 6.29 6.79
N LYS A 298 -7.56 7.24 7.50
CA LYS A 298 -8.17 7.99 8.57
C LYS A 298 -8.59 9.35 8.01
N PHE A 299 -9.86 9.71 8.23
CA PHE A 299 -10.38 11.01 7.82
C PHE A 299 -10.50 11.94 9.03
N LYS A 300 -10.23 13.22 8.83
CA LYS A 300 -10.51 14.26 9.82
C LYS A 300 -12.04 14.37 9.97
N LYS A 301 -12.55 14.38 11.19
CA LYS A 301 -13.96 14.73 11.41
C LYS A 301 -14.16 16.20 11.03
N PRO A 302 -15.23 16.54 10.30
CA PRO A 302 -15.57 17.94 10.09
C PRO A 302 -15.77 18.61 11.47
N PHE A 303 -15.20 19.79 11.66
CA PHE A 303 -15.17 20.55 12.94
C PHE A 303 -16.58 20.77 13.53
N ASN A 304 -17.64 20.66 12.75
CA ASN A 304 -19.03 20.89 13.14
C ASN A 304 -19.76 19.68 13.76
N GLN A 305 -19.08 18.54 13.99
CA GLN A 305 -19.66 17.37 14.66
C GLN A 305 -19.07 17.13 16.06
N LEU A 306 -18.34 18.08 16.60
CA LEU A 306 -17.85 18.09 17.98
C LEU A 306 -18.81 18.93 18.86
N LYS A 307 -20.10 18.56 18.88
CA LYS A 307 -21.05 19.06 19.88
C LYS A 307 -21.70 17.87 20.55
#